data_7b2438ddd735bd8b8ffa7e0880e518a6
#
_entry.id   7b2438ddd735bd8b8ffa7e0880e518a6
#
_cell.length_a   1.000
_cell.length_b   1.000
_cell.length_c   1.000
_cell.angle_alpha   90.00
_cell.angle_beta   90.00
_cell.angle_gamma   90.00
#
_symmetry.space_group_name_H-M   'P 1'
#
loop_
_entity.id
_entity.type
_entity.pdbx_description
1 polymer ?
#
loop_
_entity_poly.entity_id
_entity_poly.type
_entity_poly.pdbx_seq_one_letter_code
_entity_poly.pdbx_strand_id
1 'polypeptide(L)'
;GNVVSDGSEIVIFTYGQHMISECLKLKNFLREKGLNLKVINMPNVNSFSLNRIKKIIKKINFICILEDHMRDGGMGDLLTSFLAEHNLLNKRKIKNFSIDAFPKCGTHQEVLNYHKIDFKNLAQKILRFKKFK
;
A
#
# COMPACT_ATOMS: atom_id res chain seq x y z
N GLY A 1 1.27 -12.69 3.60
CA GLY A 1 2.15 -11.73 2.98
C GLY A 1 3.62 -11.96 3.33
N ASN A 2 4.48 -11.69 2.40
CA ASN A 2 5.92 -11.81 2.56
C ASN A 2 6.55 -10.43 2.65
N VAL A 3 7.44 -10.23 3.63
CA VAL A 3 8.20 -8.98 3.77
C VAL A 3 9.22 -8.92 2.64
N VAL A 4 9.05 -7.94 1.74
CA VAL A 4 10.00 -7.65 0.66
C VAL A 4 11.08 -6.72 1.18
N SER A 5 10.70 -5.71 1.97
CA SER A 5 11.63 -4.79 2.58
C SER A 5 11.08 -4.27 3.91
N ASP A 6 11.90 -4.24 4.94
CA ASP A 6 11.47 -3.86 6.29
C ASP A 6 11.42 -2.35 6.51
N GLY A 7 10.61 -1.93 7.48
CA GLY A 7 10.40 -0.54 7.88
C GLY A 7 9.53 -0.48 9.14
N SER A 8 9.42 0.67 9.76
CA SER A 8 8.83 0.79 11.11
C SER A 8 7.71 1.83 11.26
N GLU A 9 7.46 2.68 10.27
CA GLU A 9 6.46 3.76 10.40
C GLU A 9 5.23 3.54 9.52
N ILE A 10 5.46 3.10 8.29
CA ILE A 10 4.43 2.92 7.27
C ILE A 10 4.58 1.50 6.72
N VAL A 11 3.48 0.82 6.49
CA VAL A 11 3.46 -0.42 5.72
C VAL A 11 2.65 -0.22 4.45
N ILE A 12 3.15 -0.76 3.35
CA ILE A 12 2.40 -0.84 2.10
C ILE A 12 2.24 -2.30 1.71
N PHE A 13 0.98 -2.71 1.58
CA PHE A 13 0.60 -4.03 1.06
C PHE A 13 0.35 -3.89 -0.43
N THR A 14 1.00 -4.73 -1.21
CA THR A 14 0.86 -4.73 -2.66
C THR A 14 1.05 -6.13 -3.23
N TYR A 15 0.80 -6.30 -4.51
CA TYR A 15 1.08 -7.54 -5.23
C TYR A 15 1.46 -7.23 -6.68
N GLY A 16 2.13 -8.18 -7.30
CA GLY A 16 2.60 -8.04 -8.67
C GLY A 16 3.97 -7.37 -8.76
N GLN A 17 4.79 -7.87 -9.66
CA GLN A 17 6.18 -7.48 -9.79
C GLN A 17 6.36 -5.97 -10.04
N HIS A 18 5.52 -5.39 -10.89
CA HIS A 18 5.60 -3.96 -11.23
C HIS A 18 5.24 -3.07 -10.03
N MET A 19 4.22 -3.44 -9.28
CA MET A 19 3.82 -2.69 -8.09
C MET A 19 4.87 -2.79 -6.98
N ILE A 20 5.47 -3.96 -6.80
CA ILE A 20 6.58 -4.13 -5.86
C ILE A 20 7.76 -3.23 -6.25
N SER A 21 8.10 -3.18 -7.55
CA SER A 21 9.16 -2.28 -8.05
C SER A 21 8.86 -0.81 -7.74
N GLU A 22 7.65 -0.34 -7.96
CA GLU A 22 7.24 1.03 -7.61
C GLU A 22 7.32 1.27 -6.09
N CYS A 23 6.93 0.29 -5.28
CA CYS A 23 7.04 0.38 -3.83
C CYS A 23 8.50 0.48 -3.34
N LEU A 24 9.43 -0.20 -3.99
CA LEU A 24 10.85 -0.10 -3.65
C LEU A 24 11.43 1.26 -4.02
N LYS A 25 11.03 1.84 -5.14
CA LYS A 25 11.39 3.21 -5.50
C LYS A 25 10.80 4.21 -4.49
N LEU A 26 9.54 4.02 -4.13
CA LEU A 26 8.86 4.82 -3.10
C LEU A 26 9.58 4.73 -1.76
N LYS A 27 10.01 3.56 -1.35
CA LYS A 27 10.76 3.34 -0.11
C LYS A 27 12.05 4.17 -0.09
N ASN A 28 12.83 4.12 -1.16
CA ASN A 28 14.08 4.89 -1.26
C ASN A 28 13.82 6.39 -1.19
N PHE A 29 12.80 6.87 -1.89
CA PHE A 29 12.41 8.27 -1.88
C PHE A 29 11.96 8.74 -0.48
N LEU A 30 11.11 7.97 0.19
CA LEU A 30 10.61 8.31 1.53
C LEU A 30 11.72 8.25 2.58
N ARG A 31 12.68 7.35 2.44
CA ARG A 31 13.84 7.26 3.33
C ARG A 31 14.66 8.55 3.33
N GLU A 32 14.84 9.18 2.18
CA GLU A 32 15.49 10.48 2.05
C GLU A 32 14.73 11.59 2.78
N LYS A 33 13.41 11.41 2.98
CA LYS A 33 12.56 12.31 3.75
C LYS A 33 12.43 11.91 5.22
N GLY A 34 13.23 10.95 5.68
CA GLY A 34 13.21 10.46 7.06
C GLY A 34 12.07 9.51 7.40
N LEU A 35 11.42 8.89 6.41
CA LEU A 35 10.31 7.96 6.60
C LEU A 35 10.69 6.52 6.26
N ASN A 36 10.34 5.59 7.14
CA ASN A 36 10.64 4.18 6.98
C ASN A 36 9.41 3.39 6.50
N LEU A 37 9.46 2.93 5.25
CA LEU A 37 8.41 2.16 4.61
C LEU A 37 8.72 0.66 4.65
N LYS A 38 7.77 -0.12 5.14
CA LYS A 38 7.77 -1.59 5.03
C LYS A 38 6.97 -1.99 3.80
N VAL A 39 7.53 -2.83 2.93
CA VAL A 39 6.88 -3.33 1.72
C VAL A 39 6.52 -4.79 1.89
N ILE A 40 5.25 -5.11 1.73
CA ILE A 40 4.71 -6.46 1.87
C ILE A 40 4.12 -6.91 0.53
N ASN A 41 4.64 -8.04 0.01
CA ASN A 41 4.04 -8.72 -1.13
C ASN A 41 2.91 -9.64 -0.63
N MET A 42 1.73 -9.47 -1.21
CA MET A 42 0.55 -10.29 -0.95
C MET A 42 0.34 -11.27 -2.11
N PRO A 43 0.91 -12.48 -2.06
CA PRO A 43 0.76 -13.44 -3.15
C PRO A 43 -0.68 -13.96 -3.28
N ASN A 44 -1.45 -13.84 -2.21
CA ASN A 44 -2.86 -14.20 -2.18
C ASN A 44 -3.68 -13.00 -1.71
N VAL A 45 -4.50 -12.45 -2.60
CA VAL A 45 -5.21 -11.18 -2.38
C VAL A 45 -6.56 -11.33 -1.68
N ASN A 46 -7.06 -12.54 -1.53
CA ASN A 46 -8.37 -12.82 -0.94
C ASN A 46 -8.31 -13.74 0.29
N SER A 47 -7.14 -13.97 0.83
CA SER A 47 -6.96 -14.81 2.02
C SER A 47 -5.85 -14.23 2.90
N PHE A 48 -6.18 -13.91 4.14
CA PHE A 48 -5.29 -13.25 5.07
C PHE A 48 -5.12 -14.07 6.36
N SER A 49 -3.89 -14.20 6.82
CA SER A 49 -3.59 -14.82 8.12
C SER A 49 -3.58 -13.75 9.22
N LEU A 50 -4.48 -13.87 10.19
CA LEU A 50 -4.61 -12.93 11.30
C LEU A 50 -3.29 -12.76 12.06
N ASN A 51 -2.62 -13.86 12.38
CA ASN A 51 -1.37 -13.83 13.14
C ASN A 51 -0.26 -13.12 12.37
N ARG A 52 -0.17 -13.36 11.05
CA ARG A 52 0.81 -12.71 10.20
C ARG A 52 0.55 -11.21 10.08
N ILE A 53 -0.69 -10.83 9.82
CA ILE A 53 -1.07 -9.42 9.71
C ILE A 53 -0.78 -8.69 11.03
N LYS A 54 -1.20 -9.23 12.17
CA LYS A 54 -0.89 -8.65 13.49
C LYS A 54 0.60 -8.42 13.69
N LYS A 55 1.42 -9.40 13.33
CA LYS A 55 2.88 -9.31 13.44
C LYS A 55 3.46 -8.20 12.55
N ILE A 56 2.97 -8.11 11.31
CA ILE A 56 3.42 -7.11 10.33
C ILE A 56 3.13 -5.69 10.83
N ILE A 57 1.91 -5.44 11.34
CA ILE A 57 1.45 -4.10 11.70
C ILE A 57 1.69 -3.71 13.16
N LYS A 58 2.34 -4.55 13.96
CA LYS A 58 2.46 -4.41 15.43
C LYS A 58 2.86 -3.01 15.88
N LYS A 59 3.80 -2.37 15.20
CA LYS A 59 4.32 -1.03 15.53
C LYS A 59 3.98 0.01 14.46
N ILE A 60 3.09 -0.31 13.54
CA ILE A 60 2.76 0.52 12.39
C ILE A 60 1.48 1.29 12.69
N ASN A 61 1.49 2.59 12.44
CA ASN A 61 0.33 3.46 12.60
C ASN A 61 -0.29 3.89 11.27
N PHE A 62 0.42 3.72 10.15
CA PHE A 62 -0.08 4.10 8.85
C PHE A 62 0.01 2.91 7.89
N ILE A 63 -1.15 2.46 7.42
CA ILE A 63 -1.29 1.33 6.50
C ILE A 63 -1.66 1.86 5.12
N CYS A 64 -0.89 1.50 4.12
CA CYS A 64 -1.19 1.74 2.72
C CYS A 64 -1.48 0.42 2.02
N ILE A 65 -2.40 0.44 1.08
CA ILE A 65 -2.67 -0.69 0.18
C ILE A 65 -2.57 -0.15 -1.24
N LEU A 66 -1.79 -0.80 -2.07
CA LEU A 66 -1.55 -0.41 -3.46
C LEU A 66 -1.89 -1.56 -4.39
N GLU A 67 -2.75 -1.28 -5.36
CA GLU A 67 -3.11 -2.25 -6.41
C GLU A 67 -3.33 -1.55 -7.75
N ASP A 68 -2.94 -2.20 -8.82
CA ASP A 68 -3.21 -1.78 -10.21
C ASP A 68 -4.54 -2.36 -10.72
N HIS A 69 -5.55 -2.30 -9.88
CA HIS A 69 -6.88 -2.85 -10.09
C HIS A 69 -7.94 -1.82 -9.71
N MET A 70 -9.16 -1.98 -10.22
CA MET A 70 -10.29 -1.18 -9.77
C MET A 70 -10.47 -1.33 -8.26
N ARG A 71 -10.81 -0.23 -7.61
CA ARG A 71 -10.97 -0.19 -6.15
C ARG A 71 -12.00 -1.19 -5.66
N ASP A 72 -13.18 -1.20 -6.29
CA ASP A 72 -14.30 -2.02 -5.86
C ASP A 72 -14.00 -3.51 -6.02
N GLY A 73 -14.09 -4.26 -4.92
CA GLY A 73 -13.84 -5.68 -4.89
C GLY A 73 -12.36 -6.09 -4.98
N GLY A 74 -11.44 -5.13 -4.96
CA GLY A 74 -10.00 -5.39 -4.98
C GLY A 74 -9.43 -5.80 -3.62
N MET A 75 -8.12 -6.02 -3.57
CA MET A 75 -7.40 -6.38 -2.34
C MET A 75 -7.59 -5.30 -1.25
N GLY A 76 -7.65 -4.02 -1.65
CA GLY A 76 -7.85 -2.92 -0.71
C GLY A 76 -9.14 -3.06 0.08
N ASP A 77 -10.26 -3.36 -0.59
CA ASP A 77 -11.55 -3.58 0.07
C ASP A 77 -11.49 -4.81 0.99
N LEU A 78 -10.96 -5.91 0.50
CA LEU A 78 -10.89 -7.16 1.25
C LEU A 78 -10.00 -7.04 2.49
N LEU A 79 -8.82 -6.45 2.36
CA LEU A 79 -7.90 -6.27 3.48
C LEU A 79 -8.42 -5.24 4.49
N THR A 80 -9.02 -4.15 4.03
CA THR A 80 -9.64 -3.15 4.91
C THR A 80 -10.76 -3.76 5.74
N SER A 81 -11.65 -4.55 5.12
CA SER A 81 -12.72 -5.26 5.83
C SER A 81 -12.16 -6.25 6.84
N PHE A 82 -11.14 -7.01 6.47
CA PHE A 82 -10.47 -7.95 7.37
C PHE A 82 -9.87 -7.22 8.59
N LEU A 83 -9.19 -6.10 8.39
CA LEU A 83 -8.61 -5.32 9.48
C LEU A 83 -9.69 -4.76 10.41
N ALA A 84 -10.80 -4.30 9.85
CA ALA A 84 -11.93 -3.77 10.62
C ALA A 84 -12.60 -4.87 11.45
N GLU A 85 -12.91 -6.02 10.85
CA GLU A 85 -13.53 -7.17 11.52
C GLU A 85 -12.71 -7.67 12.73
N HIS A 86 -11.39 -7.58 12.63
CA HIS A 86 -10.49 -8.04 13.70
C HIS A 86 -10.02 -6.92 14.63
N ASN A 87 -10.65 -5.73 14.56
CA ASN A 87 -10.33 -4.58 15.41
C ASN A 87 -8.86 -4.12 15.29
N LEU A 88 -8.27 -4.22 14.09
CA LEU A 88 -6.88 -3.88 13.84
C LEU A 88 -6.68 -2.45 13.32
N LEU A 89 -7.76 -1.69 13.14
CA LEU A 89 -7.70 -0.30 12.66
C LEU A 89 -7.59 0.73 13.78
N ASN A 90 -7.72 0.34 15.05
CA ASN A 90 -7.67 1.26 16.19
C ASN A 90 -6.42 2.14 16.16
N LYS A 91 -6.63 3.47 16.12
CA LYS A 91 -5.57 4.48 16.08
C LYS A 91 -4.64 4.39 14.87
N ARG A 92 -4.98 3.58 13.88
CA ARG A 92 -4.23 3.47 12.63
C ARG A 92 -4.93 4.21 11.50
N LYS A 93 -4.15 4.87 10.67
CA LYS A 93 -4.64 5.43 9.41
C LYS A 93 -4.50 4.39 8.32
N ILE A 94 -5.49 4.33 7.44
CA ILE A 94 -5.46 3.46 6.27
C ILE A 94 -5.72 4.26 5.00
N LYS A 95 -4.97 3.99 3.94
CA LYS A 95 -5.14 4.60 2.63
C LYS A 95 -5.01 3.56 1.53
N ASN A 96 -6.03 3.48 0.69
CA ASN A 96 -6.04 2.63 -0.49
C ASN A 96 -5.66 3.45 -1.73
N PHE A 97 -4.70 2.96 -2.48
CA PHE A 97 -4.30 3.49 -3.77
C PHE A 97 -4.64 2.46 -4.84
N SER A 98 -5.50 2.83 -5.76
CA SER A 98 -6.04 1.93 -6.78
C SER A 98 -6.45 2.70 -8.03
N ILE A 99 -6.99 2.02 -9.02
CA ILE A 99 -7.53 2.63 -10.21
C ILE A 99 -8.96 3.10 -9.90
N ASP A 100 -9.18 4.41 -9.90
CA ASP A 100 -10.47 5.04 -9.57
C ASP A 100 -11.30 5.41 -10.80
N ALA A 101 -10.78 5.20 -12.01
CA ALA A 101 -11.43 5.53 -13.28
C ALA A 101 -11.28 4.37 -14.26
N PHE A 102 -11.90 4.49 -15.43
CA PHE A 102 -11.71 3.49 -16.48
C PHE A 102 -10.22 3.34 -16.80
N PRO A 103 -9.71 2.07 -16.84
CA PRO A 103 -8.32 1.83 -17.16
C PRO A 103 -7.95 2.38 -18.53
N LYS A 104 -6.80 3.05 -18.62
CA LYS A 104 -6.24 3.54 -19.89
C LYS A 104 -5.32 2.49 -20.50
N CYS A 105 -5.31 2.43 -21.83
CA CYS A 105 -4.34 1.64 -22.58
C CYS A 105 -3.04 2.42 -22.72
N GLY A 106 -1.91 1.71 -22.71
CA GLY A 106 -0.60 2.31 -22.85
C GLY A 106 0.49 1.39 -22.30
N THR A 107 1.71 1.89 -22.24
CA THR A 107 2.78 1.19 -21.52
C THR A 107 2.42 1.11 -20.03
N HIS A 108 3.04 0.15 -19.33
CA HIS A 108 2.77 -0.03 -17.89
C HIS A 108 3.04 1.28 -17.11
N GLN A 109 4.15 1.95 -17.39
CA GLN A 109 4.49 3.21 -16.72
C GLN A 109 3.51 4.35 -17.05
N GLU A 110 3.04 4.46 -18.30
CA GLU A 110 2.04 5.44 -18.70
C GLU A 110 0.72 5.22 -17.96
N VAL A 111 0.28 3.97 -17.81
CA VAL A 111 -0.93 3.63 -17.06
C VAL A 111 -0.79 4.01 -15.60
N LEU A 112 0.33 3.69 -14.96
CA LEU A 112 0.61 4.07 -13.57
C LEU A 112 0.59 5.59 -13.38
N ASN A 113 1.25 6.33 -14.27
CA ASN A 113 1.31 7.80 -14.20
C ASN A 113 -0.08 8.42 -14.38
N TYR A 114 -0.85 7.93 -15.33
CA TYR A 114 -2.22 8.41 -15.58
C TYR A 114 -3.11 8.24 -14.35
N HIS A 115 -3.07 7.09 -13.70
CA HIS A 115 -3.86 6.80 -12.50
C HIS A 115 -3.21 7.33 -11.21
N LYS A 116 -2.05 7.97 -11.31
CA LYS A 116 -1.31 8.56 -10.18
C LYS A 116 -0.97 7.55 -9.08
N ILE A 117 -0.62 6.35 -9.49
CA ILE A 117 -0.15 5.27 -8.60
C ILE A 117 1.33 4.91 -8.83
N ASP A 118 2.07 5.73 -9.60
CA ASP A 118 3.51 5.68 -9.66
C ASP A 118 4.14 6.21 -8.35
N PHE A 119 5.40 5.87 -8.11
CA PHE A 119 6.03 6.16 -6.81
C PHE A 119 6.08 7.66 -6.45
N LYS A 120 6.24 8.55 -7.44
CA LYS A 120 6.29 10.00 -7.19
C LYS A 120 4.94 10.53 -6.71
N ASN A 121 3.86 10.14 -7.38
CA ASN A 121 2.51 10.52 -6.97
C ASN A 121 2.13 9.89 -5.62
N LEU A 122 2.51 8.63 -5.38
CA LEU A 122 2.29 7.96 -4.09
C LEU A 122 3.04 8.68 -2.97
N ALA A 123 4.30 9.06 -3.19
CA ALA A 123 5.08 9.81 -2.20
C ALA A 123 4.40 11.11 -1.80
N GLN A 124 3.91 11.89 -2.77
CA GLN A 124 3.20 13.14 -2.50
C GLN A 124 1.93 12.91 -1.69
N LYS A 125 1.15 11.89 -2.03
CA LYS A 125 -0.08 11.54 -1.32
C LYS A 125 0.20 11.11 0.12
N ILE A 126 1.21 10.27 0.33
CA ILE A 126 1.62 9.80 1.66
C ILE A 126 2.12 10.96 2.52
N LEU A 127 2.96 11.84 1.98
CA LEU A 127 3.47 13.00 2.69
C LEU A 127 2.36 13.96 3.09
N ARG A 128 1.38 14.21 2.22
CA ARG A 128 0.19 15.00 2.56
C ARG A 128 -0.61 14.36 3.68
N PHE A 129 -0.85 13.06 3.57
CA PHE A 129 -1.66 12.31 4.53
C PHE A 129 -1.02 12.28 5.92
N LYS A 130 0.30 12.29 5.98
CA LYS A 130 1.04 12.33 7.25
C LYS A 130 0.97 13.70 7.93
N LYS A 131 0.86 14.80 7.16
CA LYS A 131 0.76 16.16 7.72
C LYS A 131 -0.54 16.43 8.48
N PHE A 132 -1.59 15.69 8.18
CA PHE A 132 -2.90 15.80 8.84
C PHE A 132 -3.03 14.79 9.99
N LYS A 133 -2.21 14.94 10.98
CA LYS A 133 -2.35 14.16 12.21
C LYS A 133 -3.45 14.73 13.10
#